data_8b1729dcff3b47c49ce0efb2c233b799
#
_entry.id   8b1729dcff3b47c49ce0efb2c233b799
#
_cell.length_a   1.000
_cell.length_b   1.000
_cell.length_c   1.000
_cell.angle_alpha   90.00
_cell.angle_beta   90.00
_cell.angle_gamma   90.00
#
_symmetry.space_group_name_H-M   'P 1'
#
loop_
_entity.id
_entity.type
_entity.pdbx_description
1 polymer ?
#
loop_
_entity_poly.entity_id
_entity_poly.type
_entity_poly.pdbx_seq_one_letter_code
_entity_poly.pdbx_strand_id
1 'polypeptide(L)'
;LPDHAAVARLPFKKLLFPHREKVWSYHNGQYNDVDMPQRIALVGLPLCDLQALWYLDQVFAEDAYYQERRSRLFVAGALCEPGPECRCDAALMPVAGDLVIGHDQLWALSERAVELLMTLACQMQDESSLPWPEGPVEIRHTITAEDLRAHRHAGIWTAEGDRCLSCGACSAVCPTCYCFDLSDVAEVNGSVNRQRLWDNCFFTEHGSVAGGFDFRAGRAERLRFRMEHKRLGFGELRGMDACVGCGRCRNVCPVDIDLDRIAAQLVTEGTDV
;
A
#
# COMPACT_ATOMS: atom_id res chain seq x y z
N LEU A 1 15.94 10.32 17.62
CA LEU A 1 14.81 9.61 16.99
C LEU A 1 13.81 9.26 18.10
N PRO A 2 12.49 9.26 17.87
CA PRO A 2 11.56 8.69 18.84
C PRO A 2 11.96 7.23 19.10
N ASP A 3 11.83 6.77 20.33
CA ASP A 3 12.26 5.43 20.74
C ASP A 3 11.52 4.31 19.98
N HIS A 4 10.41 4.63 19.33
CA HIS A 4 9.61 3.71 18.54
C HIS A 4 9.05 4.38 17.27
N ALA A 5 9.06 3.66 16.14
CA ALA A 5 8.43 4.14 14.92
C ALA A 5 6.90 4.07 15.06
N ALA A 6 6.26 5.23 15.03
CA ALA A 6 4.80 5.31 15.00
C ALA A 6 4.28 5.13 13.57
N VAL A 7 3.16 4.43 13.41
CA VAL A 7 2.47 4.28 12.12
C VAL A 7 1.88 5.64 11.71
N ALA A 8 2.51 6.32 10.78
CA ALA A 8 2.01 7.59 10.26
C ALA A 8 0.63 7.42 9.61
N ARG A 9 -0.29 8.37 9.83
CA ARG A 9 -1.65 8.32 9.25
C ARG A 9 -1.60 8.29 7.72
N LEU A 10 -0.78 9.14 7.10
CA LEU A 10 -0.56 9.14 5.65
C LEU A 10 0.69 8.32 5.32
N PRO A 11 0.59 7.35 4.41
CA PRO A 11 1.70 6.46 4.10
C PRO A 11 2.78 7.16 3.26
N PHE A 12 3.98 6.60 3.30
CA PHE A 12 5.14 7.05 2.52
C PHE A 12 4.90 7.02 1.00
N LYS A 13 3.97 6.20 0.52
CA LYS A 13 3.72 5.98 -0.92
C LYS A 13 3.54 7.28 -1.72
N LYS A 14 3.07 8.36 -1.08
CA LYS A 14 2.91 9.68 -1.70
C LYS A 14 4.22 10.28 -2.25
N LEU A 15 5.37 9.80 -1.80
CA LEU A 15 6.69 10.23 -2.28
C LEU A 15 7.10 9.49 -3.55
N LEU A 16 6.70 8.24 -3.69
CA LEU A 16 7.00 7.38 -4.84
C LEU A 16 5.88 7.39 -5.87
N PHE A 17 4.65 7.51 -5.39
CA PHE A 17 3.43 7.55 -6.16
C PHE A 17 2.55 8.71 -5.65
N PRO A 18 2.81 9.96 -6.10
CA PRO A 18 2.07 11.14 -5.67
C PRO A 18 0.58 11.06 -6.03
N HIS A 19 -0.29 11.65 -5.19
CA HIS A 19 -1.74 11.65 -5.44
C HIS A 19 -2.13 12.34 -6.74
N ARG A 20 -1.31 13.27 -7.20
CA ARG A 20 -1.37 13.91 -8.51
C ARG A 20 0.04 14.04 -9.03
N GLU A 21 0.27 13.52 -10.20
CA GLU A 21 1.56 13.48 -10.85
C GLU A 21 1.41 13.89 -12.31
N LYS A 22 2.18 14.88 -12.71
CA LYS A 22 2.34 15.21 -14.12
C LYS A 22 3.27 14.16 -14.75
N VAL A 23 2.81 13.47 -15.78
CA VAL A 23 3.57 12.43 -16.47
C VAL A 23 4.38 13.02 -17.60
N TRP A 24 3.75 13.87 -18.43
CA TRP A 24 4.40 14.64 -19.48
C TRP A 24 3.55 15.85 -19.85
N SER A 25 4.14 16.80 -20.60
CA SER A 25 3.41 17.88 -21.20
C SER A 25 3.68 17.94 -22.71
N TYR A 26 2.68 18.42 -23.46
CA TYR A 26 2.79 18.69 -24.87
C TYR A 26 2.53 20.15 -25.14
N HIS A 27 3.42 20.82 -25.89
CA HIS A 27 3.27 22.19 -26.30
C HIS A 27 4.01 22.46 -27.62
N ASN A 28 3.37 23.15 -28.56
CA ASN A 28 3.96 23.54 -29.84
C ASN A 28 4.62 22.37 -30.63
N GLY A 29 3.96 21.22 -30.66
CA GLY A 29 4.48 20.04 -31.38
C GLY A 29 5.53 19.22 -30.63
N GLN A 30 5.90 19.58 -29.40
CA GLN A 30 6.93 18.93 -28.61
C GLN A 30 6.38 18.34 -27.32
N TYR A 31 6.87 17.14 -26.98
CA TYR A 31 6.69 16.53 -25.67
C TYR A 31 7.83 16.94 -24.76
N ASN A 32 7.50 17.26 -23.54
CA ASN A 32 8.47 17.58 -22.49
C ASN A 32 8.27 16.65 -21.31
N ASP A 33 9.36 16.12 -20.81
CA ASP A 33 9.40 15.34 -19.57
C ASP A 33 9.16 16.24 -18.36
N VAL A 34 8.92 15.60 -17.24
CA VAL A 34 8.68 16.29 -15.95
C VAL A 34 9.96 16.25 -15.13
N ASP A 35 10.21 17.33 -14.41
CA ASP A 35 11.31 17.39 -13.45
C ASP A 35 11.11 16.33 -12.35
N MET A 36 12.12 15.51 -12.16
CA MET A 36 12.13 14.52 -11.11
C MET A 36 12.53 15.15 -9.76
N PRO A 37 11.97 14.67 -8.65
CA PRO A 37 12.28 15.20 -7.34
C PRO A 37 13.77 15.03 -7.00
N GLN A 38 14.26 15.84 -6.09
CA GLN A 38 15.61 15.70 -5.53
C GLN A 38 15.75 14.38 -4.76
N ARG A 39 16.99 14.02 -4.42
CA ARG A 39 17.26 12.88 -3.54
C ARG A 39 16.70 13.14 -2.15
N ILE A 40 16.04 12.16 -1.58
CA ILE A 40 15.35 12.25 -0.28
C ILE A 40 15.80 11.08 0.59
N ALA A 41 16.08 11.35 1.87
CA ALA A 41 16.17 10.31 2.88
C ALA A 41 14.85 10.25 3.66
N LEU A 42 14.23 9.08 3.69
CA LEU A 42 13.01 8.80 4.43
C LEU A 42 13.37 7.92 5.62
N VAL A 43 13.20 8.45 6.82
CA VAL A 43 13.68 7.81 8.05
C VAL A 43 12.54 7.55 9.01
N GLY A 44 12.59 6.41 9.71
CA GLY A 44 11.63 6.05 10.75
C GLY A 44 10.38 5.33 10.25
N LEU A 45 10.43 4.65 9.10
CA LEU A 45 9.32 3.82 8.65
C LEU A 45 9.19 2.56 9.50
N PRO A 46 7.97 2.21 9.98
CA PRO A 46 7.74 0.92 10.62
C PRO A 46 7.93 -0.24 9.63
N LEU A 47 8.18 -1.46 10.14
CA LEU A 47 8.45 -2.63 9.30
C LEU A 47 7.31 -2.95 8.33
N CYS A 48 6.05 -2.73 8.71
CA CYS A 48 4.91 -2.88 7.81
C CYS A 48 4.94 -1.90 6.62
N ASP A 49 5.54 -0.73 6.76
CA ASP A 49 5.76 0.18 5.64
C ASP A 49 6.92 -0.28 4.74
N LEU A 50 7.94 -0.93 5.30
CA LEU A 50 8.99 -1.56 4.50
C LEU A 50 8.46 -2.76 3.71
N GLN A 51 7.55 -3.56 4.26
CA GLN A 51 6.82 -4.59 3.52
C GLN A 51 5.96 -3.97 2.41
N ALA A 52 5.26 -2.89 2.72
CA ALA A 52 4.46 -2.18 1.71
C ALA A 52 5.33 -1.59 0.60
N LEU A 53 6.54 -1.13 0.92
CA LEU A 53 7.51 -0.66 -0.07
C LEU A 53 7.92 -1.80 -1.00
N TRP A 54 8.26 -2.97 -0.44
CA TRP A 54 8.56 -4.15 -1.24
C TRP A 54 7.41 -4.50 -2.20
N TYR A 55 6.16 -4.49 -1.70
CA TYR A 55 4.99 -4.75 -2.53
C TYR A 55 4.84 -3.74 -3.67
N LEU A 56 5.02 -2.44 -3.40
CA LEU A 56 4.95 -1.41 -4.44
C LEU A 56 6.10 -1.52 -5.44
N ASP A 57 7.30 -1.93 -5.01
CA ASP A 57 8.44 -2.20 -5.89
C ASP A 57 8.10 -3.32 -6.91
N GLN A 58 7.30 -4.34 -6.50
CA GLN A 58 6.81 -5.37 -7.43
C GLN A 58 5.72 -4.81 -8.37
N VAL A 59 4.73 -4.08 -7.83
CA VAL A 59 3.62 -3.50 -8.63
C VAL A 59 4.12 -2.57 -9.71
N PHE A 60 5.12 -1.75 -9.40
CA PHE A 60 5.67 -0.71 -10.28
C PHE A 60 7.05 -1.08 -10.85
N ALA A 61 7.35 -2.37 -10.97
CA ALA A 61 8.65 -2.84 -11.47
C ALA A 61 9.00 -2.27 -12.86
N GLU A 62 8.00 -2.07 -13.72
CA GLU A 62 8.17 -1.55 -15.08
C GLU A 62 7.74 -0.07 -15.22
N ASP A 63 7.33 0.60 -14.13
CA ASP A 63 6.93 2.00 -14.17
C ASP A 63 8.16 2.92 -14.05
N ALA A 64 8.56 3.54 -15.14
CA ALA A 64 9.76 4.38 -15.20
C ALA A 64 9.71 5.57 -14.21
N TYR A 65 8.55 6.16 -13.97
CA TYR A 65 8.39 7.29 -13.04
C TYR A 65 8.55 6.86 -11.60
N TYR A 66 8.00 5.70 -11.25
CA TYR A 66 8.18 5.11 -9.93
C TYR A 66 9.66 4.73 -9.71
N GLN A 67 10.27 4.02 -10.65
CA GLN A 67 11.65 3.54 -10.55
C GLN A 67 12.64 4.71 -10.41
N GLU A 68 12.43 5.79 -11.15
CA GLU A 68 13.28 6.98 -11.05
C GLU A 68 13.18 7.62 -9.67
N ARG A 69 11.97 7.73 -9.08
CA ARG A 69 11.80 8.22 -7.70
C ARG A 69 12.39 7.27 -6.68
N ARG A 70 12.19 5.96 -6.90
CA ARG A 70 12.71 4.92 -6.02
C ARG A 70 14.23 4.93 -5.94
N SER A 71 14.91 5.12 -7.06
CA SER A 71 16.38 5.22 -7.12
C SER A 71 16.95 6.42 -6.35
N ARG A 72 16.16 7.49 -6.23
CA ARG A 72 16.51 8.73 -5.51
C ARG A 72 16.16 8.73 -4.03
N LEU A 73 15.48 7.68 -3.56
CA LEU A 73 15.02 7.55 -2.19
C LEU A 73 15.96 6.63 -1.40
N PHE A 74 16.53 7.16 -0.30
CA PHE A 74 17.16 6.34 0.72
C PHE A 74 16.15 6.08 1.83
N VAL A 75 15.92 4.81 2.17
CA VAL A 75 14.89 4.41 3.13
C VAL A 75 15.51 3.77 4.35
N ALA A 76 15.37 4.43 5.49
CA ALA A 76 15.71 3.88 6.79
C ALA A 76 14.42 3.60 7.59
N GLY A 77 14.12 2.34 7.77
CA GLY A 77 13.07 1.91 8.70
C GLY A 77 13.51 2.00 10.15
N ALA A 78 12.58 1.80 11.07
CA ALA A 78 12.87 1.63 12.48
C ALA A 78 12.01 0.51 13.07
N LEU A 79 12.57 -0.18 14.06
CA LEU A 79 11.78 -1.12 14.85
C LEU A 79 10.62 -0.39 15.50
N CYS A 80 9.49 -1.03 15.60
CA CYS A 80 8.28 -0.45 16.16
C CYS A 80 7.65 -1.38 17.19
N GLU A 81 6.92 -0.83 18.12
CA GLU A 81 6.03 -1.60 18.99
C GLU A 81 4.66 -1.72 18.30
N PRO A 82 4.07 -2.94 18.26
CA PRO A 82 2.75 -3.12 17.69
C PRO A 82 1.70 -2.30 18.47
N GLY A 83 0.97 -1.46 17.75
CA GLY A 83 -0.22 -0.80 18.31
C GLY A 83 -1.42 -1.76 18.35
N PRO A 84 -2.52 -1.35 19.00
CA PRO A 84 -3.72 -2.19 19.19
C PRO A 84 -4.39 -2.63 17.88
N GLU A 85 -4.15 -1.89 16.81
CA GLU A 85 -4.71 -2.18 15.49
C GLU A 85 -3.77 -2.98 14.58
N CYS A 86 -2.54 -3.25 15.04
CA CYS A 86 -1.55 -3.97 14.23
C CYS A 86 -1.88 -5.44 14.10
N ARG A 87 -1.82 -5.94 12.87
CA ARG A 87 -1.88 -7.35 12.49
C ARG A 87 -0.71 -7.67 11.55
N CYS A 88 0.42 -7.03 11.83
CA CYS A 88 1.64 -7.18 11.04
C CYS A 88 2.29 -8.52 11.35
N ASP A 89 2.86 -9.16 10.33
CA ASP A 89 3.58 -10.41 10.46
C ASP A 89 4.78 -10.42 9.50
N ALA A 90 5.92 -10.95 9.95
CA ALA A 90 7.11 -11.14 9.13
C ALA A 90 6.84 -12.01 7.91
N ALA A 91 5.98 -13.02 8.05
CA ALA A 91 5.66 -13.97 6.99
C ALA A 91 4.79 -13.40 5.87
N LEU A 92 4.19 -12.20 6.04
CA LEU A 92 3.30 -11.64 5.02
C LEU A 92 4.03 -11.35 3.70
N MET A 93 5.19 -10.71 3.77
CA MET A 93 6.04 -10.42 2.63
C MET A 93 7.42 -9.93 3.08
N PRO A 94 8.44 -9.94 2.20
CA PRO A 94 9.75 -9.37 2.50
C PRO A 94 9.68 -7.87 2.86
N VAL A 95 10.74 -7.36 3.45
CA VAL A 95 10.94 -5.93 3.65
C VAL A 95 11.84 -5.36 2.56
N ALA A 96 11.59 -4.12 2.14
CA ALA A 96 12.46 -3.35 1.25
C ALA A 96 12.88 -2.06 1.92
N GLY A 97 14.07 -1.57 1.57
CA GLY A 97 14.66 -0.37 2.14
C GLY A 97 16.17 -0.45 2.07
N ASP A 98 16.83 0.47 2.73
CA ASP A 98 18.31 0.50 2.79
C ASP A 98 18.81 0.12 4.17
N LEU A 99 18.14 0.57 5.22
CA LEU A 99 18.58 0.42 6.59
C LEU A 99 17.38 0.18 7.52
N VAL A 100 17.57 -0.57 8.60
CA VAL A 100 16.64 -0.59 9.74
C VAL A 100 17.39 -0.17 11.01
N ILE A 101 16.77 0.70 11.78
CA ILE A 101 17.31 1.27 13.01
C ILE A 101 16.63 0.59 14.19
N GLY A 102 17.42 -0.04 15.05
CA GLY A 102 17.03 -0.52 16.38
C GLY A 102 17.57 0.36 17.50
N HIS A 103 17.49 -0.10 18.74
CA HIS A 103 17.99 0.65 19.89
C HIS A 103 19.51 0.76 19.89
N ASP A 104 20.19 -0.36 19.68
CA ASP A 104 21.64 -0.53 19.79
C ASP A 104 22.27 -1.14 18.53
N GLN A 105 21.46 -1.48 17.55
CA GLN A 105 21.86 -2.16 16.32
C GLN A 105 21.25 -1.51 15.08
N LEU A 106 21.95 -1.68 13.96
CA LEU A 106 21.53 -1.25 12.64
C LEU A 106 21.60 -2.45 11.70
N TRP A 107 20.57 -2.65 10.88
CA TRP A 107 20.53 -3.70 9.86
C TRP A 107 20.64 -3.07 8.49
N ALA A 108 21.75 -3.29 7.79
CA ALA A 108 21.90 -2.90 6.39
C ALA A 108 21.12 -3.86 5.49
N LEU A 109 20.19 -3.33 4.69
CA LEU A 109 19.38 -4.09 3.73
C LEU A 109 19.84 -3.88 2.29
N SER A 110 20.76 -2.92 2.03
CA SER A 110 21.30 -2.61 0.73
C SER A 110 22.78 -2.31 0.77
N GLU A 111 23.46 -2.44 -0.36
CA GLU A 111 24.88 -2.06 -0.51
C GLU A 111 25.11 -0.60 -0.14
N ARG A 112 24.19 0.31 -0.51
CA ARG A 112 24.28 1.74 -0.12
C ARG A 112 24.29 1.95 1.39
N ALA A 113 23.56 1.14 2.13
CA ALA A 113 23.58 1.20 3.60
C ALA A 113 24.89 0.66 4.16
N VAL A 114 25.43 -0.42 3.61
CA VAL A 114 26.76 -0.95 4.00
C VAL A 114 27.84 0.10 3.79
N GLU A 115 27.89 0.74 2.62
CA GLU A 115 28.85 1.82 2.34
C GLU A 115 28.71 2.99 3.31
N LEU A 116 27.48 3.40 3.62
CA LEU A 116 27.21 4.44 4.60
C LEU A 116 27.74 4.08 5.99
N LEU A 117 27.44 2.86 6.47
CA LEU A 117 27.87 2.39 7.80
C LEU A 117 29.39 2.26 7.90
N MET A 118 30.04 1.81 6.83
CA MET A 118 31.52 1.79 6.75
C MET A 118 32.12 3.20 6.84
N THR A 119 31.51 4.17 6.14
CA THR A 119 31.94 5.58 6.20
C THR A 119 31.80 6.16 7.60
N LEU A 120 30.79 5.73 8.36
CA LEU A 120 30.59 6.14 9.75
C LEU A 120 31.38 5.33 10.75
N ALA A 121 32.31 4.45 10.30
CA ALA A 121 33.13 3.57 11.12
C ALA A 121 32.31 2.69 12.09
N CYS A 122 31.12 2.26 11.71
CA CYS A 122 30.32 1.31 12.47
C CYS A 122 31.04 -0.05 12.49
N GLN A 123 30.94 -0.75 13.62
CA GLN A 123 31.39 -2.15 13.67
C GLN A 123 30.41 -3.04 12.93
N MET A 124 30.91 -3.70 11.90
CA MET A 124 30.10 -4.65 11.13
C MET A 124 30.20 -6.04 11.77
N GLN A 125 29.06 -6.72 11.84
CA GLN A 125 28.96 -8.11 12.28
C GLN A 125 28.22 -8.91 11.20
N ASP A 126 28.63 -10.17 11.02
CA ASP A 126 27.87 -11.09 10.17
C ASP A 126 26.56 -11.43 10.88
N GLU A 127 25.54 -11.00 10.26
CA GLU A 127 24.14 -11.30 10.34
C GLU A 127 23.50 -11.74 11.67
N SER A 128 22.61 -10.90 12.14
CA SER A 128 21.41 -11.33 12.84
C SER A 128 20.19 -11.11 11.94
N SER A 129 19.25 -12.05 11.92
CA SER A 129 17.96 -11.84 11.28
C SER A 129 17.31 -10.57 11.83
N LEU A 130 16.67 -9.78 10.95
CA LEU A 130 15.91 -8.61 11.38
C LEU A 130 14.86 -9.03 12.42
N PRO A 131 14.92 -8.51 13.67
CA PRO A 131 13.94 -8.86 14.67
C PRO A 131 12.58 -8.29 14.30
N TRP A 132 11.57 -9.13 14.34
CA TRP A 132 10.19 -8.70 14.18
C TRP A 132 9.61 -8.33 15.56
N PRO A 133 8.78 -7.28 15.66
CA PRO A 133 8.22 -6.87 16.93
C PRO A 133 7.45 -8.02 17.61
N GLU A 134 7.79 -8.30 18.87
CA GLU A 134 7.02 -9.20 19.71
C GLU A 134 5.95 -8.37 20.44
N GLY A 135 4.72 -8.89 20.48
CA GLY A 135 3.64 -8.22 21.19
C GLY A 135 2.27 -8.80 20.87
N PRO A 136 1.23 -8.35 21.55
CA PRO A 136 -0.12 -8.79 21.28
C PRO A 136 -0.57 -8.24 19.93
N VAL A 137 -0.26 -8.98 18.88
CA VAL A 137 -0.79 -8.73 17.54
C VAL A 137 -2.13 -9.44 17.44
N GLU A 138 -3.16 -8.70 17.08
CA GLU A 138 -4.48 -9.27 16.82
C GLU A 138 -4.38 -10.31 15.70
N ILE A 139 -5.03 -11.45 15.87
CA ILE A 139 -4.96 -12.55 14.90
C ILE A 139 -5.51 -12.09 13.56
N ARG A 140 -4.75 -12.32 12.51
CA ARG A 140 -5.17 -12.09 11.15
C ARG A 140 -5.84 -13.35 10.60
N HIS A 141 -7.07 -13.22 10.12
CA HIS A 141 -7.77 -14.33 9.47
C HIS A 141 -7.33 -14.46 8.02
N THR A 142 -6.80 -15.64 7.69
CA THR A 142 -6.49 -16.00 6.31
C THR A 142 -7.79 -16.34 5.57
N ILE A 143 -7.94 -15.84 4.36
CA ILE A 143 -9.05 -16.15 3.47
C ILE A 143 -8.50 -16.57 2.11
N THR A 144 -9.07 -17.63 1.55
CA THR A 144 -8.65 -18.18 0.26
C THR A 144 -9.53 -17.66 -0.89
N ALA A 145 -9.07 -17.89 -2.12
CA ALA A 145 -9.87 -17.61 -3.32
C ALA A 145 -11.12 -18.49 -3.39
N GLU A 146 -11.09 -19.67 -2.78
CA GLU A 146 -12.23 -20.59 -2.70
C GLU A 146 -13.27 -20.07 -1.72
N ASP A 147 -12.85 -19.61 -0.54
CA ASP A 147 -13.74 -18.98 0.45
C ASP A 147 -14.48 -17.79 -0.16
N LEU A 148 -13.77 -16.89 -0.85
CA LEU A 148 -14.38 -15.73 -1.49
C LEU A 148 -15.33 -16.12 -2.63
N ARG A 149 -15.08 -17.19 -3.36
CA ARG A 149 -15.98 -17.71 -4.39
C ARG A 149 -17.23 -18.36 -3.79
N ALA A 150 -17.04 -19.23 -2.78
CA ALA A 150 -18.12 -19.92 -2.07
C ALA A 150 -19.10 -18.90 -1.47
N HIS A 151 -18.56 -17.85 -0.84
CA HIS A 151 -19.34 -16.83 -0.13
C HIS A 151 -19.58 -15.55 -0.97
N ARG A 152 -19.56 -15.66 -2.29
CA ARG A 152 -19.74 -14.52 -3.20
C ARG A 152 -21.05 -13.74 -2.94
N HIS A 153 -22.09 -14.42 -2.53
CA HIS A 153 -23.43 -13.89 -2.27
C HIS A 153 -23.79 -13.84 -0.79
N ALA A 154 -22.81 -14.02 0.11
CA ALA A 154 -23.05 -13.94 1.55
C ALA A 154 -23.65 -12.59 1.96
N GLY A 155 -24.57 -12.62 2.90
CA GLY A 155 -25.29 -11.43 3.38
C GLY A 155 -24.41 -10.35 3.96
N ILE A 156 -23.21 -10.73 4.46
CA ILE A 156 -22.21 -9.79 4.99
C ILE A 156 -21.81 -8.72 3.99
N TRP A 157 -21.71 -9.04 2.70
CA TRP A 157 -21.35 -8.05 1.67
C TRP A 157 -22.39 -6.94 1.56
N THR A 158 -23.67 -7.29 1.63
CA THR A 158 -24.77 -6.32 1.63
C THR A 158 -24.76 -5.52 2.93
N ALA A 159 -24.68 -6.19 4.08
CA ALA A 159 -24.70 -5.53 5.39
C ALA A 159 -23.55 -4.52 5.55
N GLU A 160 -22.31 -4.90 5.24
CA GLU A 160 -21.15 -4.02 5.33
C GLU A 160 -21.12 -3.00 4.17
N GLY A 161 -21.62 -3.36 2.99
CA GLY A 161 -21.76 -2.46 1.85
C GLY A 161 -22.76 -1.32 2.13
N ASP A 162 -23.87 -1.61 2.82
CA ASP A 162 -24.86 -0.60 3.19
C ASP A 162 -24.31 0.37 4.28
N ARG A 163 -23.47 -0.11 5.17
CA ARG A 163 -22.74 0.74 6.13
C ARG A 163 -21.66 1.57 5.45
N CYS A 164 -21.03 1.05 4.41
CA CYS A 164 -19.89 1.69 3.74
C CYS A 164 -20.30 2.99 3.04
N LEU A 165 -19.61 4.09 3.35
CA LEU A 165 -19.85 5.41 2.72
C LEU A 165 -19.20 5.54 1.32
N SER A 166 -18.44 4.56 0.86
CA SER A 166 -17.64 4.61 -0.38
C SER A 166 -16.72 5.84 -0.48
N CYS A 167 -16.31 6.39 0.67
CA CYS A 167 -15.53 7.64 0.74
C CYS A 167 -14.06 7.50 0.30
N GLY A 168 -13.55 6.27 0.14
CA GLY A 168 -12.19 5.99 -0.29
C GLY A 168 -11.08 6.24 0.74
N ALA A 169 -11.39 6.74 1.94
CA ALA A 169 -10.38 7.05 2.96
C ALA A 169 -9.45 5.86 3.27
N CYS A 170 -10.01 4.65 3.36
CA CYS A 170 -9.24 3.42 3.61
C CYS A 170 -8.20 3.10 2.52
N SER A 171 -8.44 3.48 1.25
CA SER A 171 -7.47 3.31 0.16
C SER A 171 -6.43 4.42 0.15
N ALA A 172 -6.83 5.65 0.49
CA ALA A 172 -5.91 6.78 0.57
C ALA A 172 -4.79 6.54 1.61
N VAL A 173 -5.15 6.00 2.79
CA VAL A 173 -4.19 5.71 3.87
C VAL A 173 -3.51 4.34 3.75
N CYS A 174 -3.93 3.48 2.83
CA CYS A 174 -3.32 2.18 2.65
C CYS A 174 -1.99 2.29 1.91
N PRO A 175 -0.87 1.81 2.48
CA PRO A 175 0.44 1.94 1.86
C PRO A 175 0.59 1.07 0.59
N THR A 176 -0.23 0.01 0.45
CA THR A 176 -0.22 -0.91 -0.70
C THR A 176 -1.36 -0.67 -1.69
N CYS A 177 -2.15 0.40 -1.59
CA CYS A 177 -3.13 0.77 -2.62
C CYS A 177 -2.48 1.64 -3.69
N TYR A 178 -2.68 1.27 -4.96
CA TYR A 178 -2.00 1.87 -6.10
C TYR A 178 -2.93 2.19 -7.30
N CYS A 179 -4.26 2.16 -7.11
CA CYS A 179 -5.18 2.53 -8.17
C CYS A 179 -4.95 3.98 -8.62
N PHE A 180 -4.93 4.21 -9.92
CA PHE A 180 -4.83 5.53 -10.51
C PHE A 180 -5.66 5.63 -11.78
N ASP A 181 -5.96 6.86 -12.17
CA ASP A 181 -6.53 7.23 -13.46
C ASP A 181 -5.56 8.17 -14.20
N LEU A 182 -5.67 8.19 -15.52
CA LEU A 182 -4.93 9.09 -16.41
C LEU A 182 -5.88 10.12 -17.02
N SER A 183 -5.54 11.39 -16.88
CA SER A 183 -6.31 12.49 -17.49
C SER A 183 -5.42 13.46 -18.25
N ASP A 184 -5.96 13.99 -19.34
CA ASP A 184 -5.33 15.05 -20.12
C ASP A 184 -5.99 16.39 -19.77
N VAL A 185 -5.19 17.34 -19.29
CA VAL A 185 -5.64 18.68 -18.90
C VAL A 185 -5.12 19.68 -19.91
N ALA A 186 -6.03 20.28 -20.66
CA ALA A 186 -5.70 21.37 -21.58
C ALA A 186 -5.58 22.69 -20.81
N GLU A 187 -4.49 23.42 -21.05
CA GLU A 187 -4.21 24.70 -20.45
C GLU A 187 -4.59 25.84 -21.43
N VAL A 188 -4.85 27.02 -20.88
CA VAL A 188 -5.23 28.20 -21.66
C VAL A 188 -4.17 28.62 -22.71
N ASN A 189 -2.90 28.35 -22.43
CA ASN A 189 -1.77 28.61 -23.32
C ASN A 189 -1.62 27.59 -24.49
N GLY A 190 -2.57 26.67 -24.64
CA GLY A 190 -2.55 25.63 -25.67
C GLY A 190 -1.67 24.41 -25.35
N SER A 191 -1.05 24.35 -24.17
CA SER A 191 -0.37 23.13 -23.73
C SER A 191 -1.37 22.09 -23.20
N VAL A 192 -0.99 20.82 -23.27
CA VAL A 192 -1.71 19.70 -22.66
C VAL A 192 -0.80 18.99 -21.67
N ASN A 193 -1.29 18.77 -20.48
CA ASN A 193 -0.59 18.01 -19.45
C ASN A 193 -1.28 16.67 -19.22
N ARG A 194 -0.59 15.56 -19.43
CA ARG A 194 -1.05 14.27 -18.95
C ARG A 194 -0.71 14.12 -17.48
N GLN A 195 -1.73 13.79 -16.70
CA GLN A 195 -1.63 13.62 -15.26
C GLN A 195 -2.06 12.22 -14.86
N ARG A 196 -1.36 11.65 -13.89
CA ARG A 196 -1.76 10.46 -13.15
C ARG A 196 -2.33 10.93 -11.81
N LEU A 197 -3.53 10.48 -11.48
CA LEU A 197 -4.28 10.86 -10.28
C LEU A 197 -4.60 9.60 -9.49
N TRP A 198 -4.44 9.64 -8.17
CA TRP A 198 -4.95 8.51 -7.37
C TRP A 198 -6.43 8.31 -7.62
N ASP A 199 -6.76 7.07 -7.88
CA ASP A 199 -8.12 6.60 -8.01
C ASP A 199 -8.44 5.61 -6.88
N ASN A 200 -9.67 5.12 -6.83
CA ASN A 200 -10.13 4.30 -5.73
C ASN A 200 -11.19 3.30 -6.17
N CYS A 201 -10.95 2.03 -5.86
CA CYS A 201 -11.92 0.96 -6.15
C CYS A 201 -13.31 1.14 -5.50
N PHE A 202 -13.48 2.11 -4.59
CA PHE A 202 -14.77 2.50 -4.03
C PHE A 202 -15.49 3.60 -4.81
N PHE A 203 -14.81 4.30 -5.72
CA PHE A 203 -15.44 5.32 -6.55
C PHE A 203 -16.24 4.66 -7.68
N THR A 204 -17.38 5.24 -8.01
CA THR A 204 -18.25 4.73 -9.07
C THR A 204 -17.54 4.77 -10.42
N GLU A 205 -16.82 5.85 -10.67
CA GLU A 205 -16.11 6.10 -11.92
C GLU A 205 -15.03 5.04 -12.18
N HIS A 206 -14.41 4.49 -11.12
CA HIS A 206 -13.38 3.45 -11.23
C HIS A 206 -13.89 2.13 -11.88
N GLY A 207 -15.19 1.83 -11.76
CA GLY A 207 -15.83 0.65 -12.34
C GLY A 207 -16.48 0.91 -13.69
N SER A 208 -16.61 2.17 -14.08
CA SER A 208 -17.37 2.61 -15.25
C SER A 208 -16.53 2.51 -16.53
N VAL A 209 -17.18 2.11 -17.61
CA VAL A 209 -16.59 2.03 -18.94
C VAL A 209 -17.42 2.82 -19.95
N ALA A 210 -16.84 3.03 -21.12
CA ALA A 210 -17.55 3.68 -22.24
C ALA A 210 -18.93 3.03 -22.47
N GLY A 211 -19.97 3.85 -22.65
CA GLY A 211 -21.35 3.40 -22.76
C GLY A 211 -22.12 3.35 -21.44
N GLY A 212 -21.50 3.74 -20.32
CA GLY A 212 -22.17 3.91 -19.02
C GLY A 212 -22.40 2.60 -18.24
N PHE A 213 -21.76 1.51 -18.65
CA PHE A 213 -21.79 0.27 -17.87
C PHE A 213 -20.78 0.33 -16.73
N ASP A 214 -21.19 -0.07 -15.53
CA ASP A 214 -20.36 -0.18 -14.34
C ASP A 214 -20.28 -1.63 -13.87
N PHE A 215 -19.06 -2.20 -13.84
CA PHE A 215 -18.80 -3.56 -13.40
C PHE A 215 -19.03 -3.78 -11.91
N ARG A 216 -19.10 -2.71 -11.12
CA ARG A 216 -19.21 -2.72 -9.65
C ARG A 216 -20.12 -1.59 -9.17
N ALA A 217 -21.35 -1.55 -9.70
CA ALA A 217 -22.32 -0.50 -9.41
C ALA A 217 -22.70 -0.42 -7.92
N GLY A 218 -22.78 -1.58 -7.24
CA GLY A 218 -23.15 -1.65 -5.83
C GLY A 218 -21.97 -1.47 -4.88
N ARG A 219 -22.22 -0.89 -3.70
CA ARG A 219 -21.18 -0.74 -2.63
C ARG A 219 -20.71 -2.08 -2.10
N ALA A 220 -21.58 -3.07 -2.01
CA ALA A 220 -21.24 -4.44 -1.62
C ALA A 220 -20.22 -5.07 -2.59
N GLU A 221 -20.41 -4.89 -3.90
CA GLU A 221 -19.50 -5.39 -4.93
C GLU A 221 -18.15 -4.70 -4.88
N ARG A 222 -18.11 -3.38 -4.64
CA ARG A 222 -16.87 -2.62 -4.47
C ARG A 222 -16.11 -3.04 -3.21
N LEU A 223 -16.82 -3.32 -2.11
CA LEU A 223 -16.21 -3.81 -0.87
C LEU A 223 -15.62 -5.22 -1.06
N ARG A 224 -16.35 -6.12 -1.71
CA ARG A 224 -15.86 -7.46 -2.05
C ARG A 224 -14.65 -7.40 -2.97
N PHE A 225 -14.66 -6.57 -3.99
CA PHE A 225 -13.53 -6.35 -4.88
C PHE A 225 -12.28 -5.84 -4.13
N ARG A 226 -12.46 -4.94 -3.15
CA ARG A 226 -11.36 -4.53 -2.27
C ARG A 226 -10.82 -5.70 -1.46
N MET A 227 -11.70 -6.56 -0.92
CA MET A 227 -11.27 -7.76 -0.19
C MET A 227 -10.42 -8.66 -1.08
N GLU A 228 -10.90 -8.95 -2.29
CA GLU A 228 -10.17 -9.76 -3.28
C GLU A 228 -8.78 -9.18 -3.55
N HIS A 229 -8.68 -7.88 -3.83
CA HIS A 229 -7.39 -7.21 -4.05
C HIS A 229 -6.44 -7.31 -2.86
N LYS A 230 -6.96 -7.16 -1.64
CA LYS A 230 -6.14 -7.12 -0.43
C LYS A 230 -5.71 -8.50 0.06
N ARG A 231 -6.51 -9.54 -0.21
CA ARG A 231 -6.25 -10.89 0.31
C ARG A 231 -5.73 -11.85 -0.75
N LEU A 232 -6.02 -11.61 -2.01
CA LEU A 232 -5.63 -12.49 -3.10
C LEU A 232 -4.67 -11.84 -4.09
N GLY A 233 -4.36 -10.55 -3.93
CA GLY A 233 -3.58 -9.80 -4.91
C GLY A 233 -4.31 -9.61 -6.25
N PHE A 234 -3.60 -9.01 -7.21
CA PHE A 234 -4.14 -8.71 -8.53
C PHE A 234 -3.07 -8.85 -9.62
N GLY A 235 -3.48 -9.10 -10.86
CA GLY A 235 -2.58 -9.23 -11.99
C GLY A 235 -1.52 -10.31 -11.77
N GLU A 236 -0.27 -9.99 -12.00
CA GLU A 236 0.88 -10.89 -11.82
C GLU A 236 1.16 -11.23 -10.35
N LEU A 237 0.70 -10.37 -9.43
CA LEU A 237 0.80 -10.60 -7.99
C LEU A 237 -0.40 -11.38 -7.42
N ARG A 238 -1.22 -12.01 -8.28
CA ARG A 238 -2.35 -12.81 -7.83
C ARG A 238 -1.87 -14.05 -7.04
N GLY A 239 -2.47 -14.26 -5.88
CA GLY A 239 -2.06 -15.26 -4.89
C GLY A 239 -1.23 -14.70 -3.75
N MET A 240 -0.78 -13.43 -3.89
CA MET A 240 -0.04 -12.73 -2.84
C MET A 240 -0.98 -11.82 -2.03
N ASP A 241 -0.96 -11.94 -0.73
CA ASP A 241 -1.68 -11.02 0.15
C ASP A 241 -1.06 -9.61 0.06
N ALA A 242 -1.87 -8.63 -0.38
CA ALA A 242 -1.45 -7.25 -0.55
C ALA A 242 -1.68 -6.37 0.70
N CYS A 243 -2.02 -6.97 1.84
CA CYS A 243 -2.25 -6.25 3.08
C CYS A 243 -1.12 -6.52 4.09
N VAL A 244 -0.45 -5.49 4.53
CA VAL A 244 0.64 -5.53 5.52
C VAL A 244 0.16 -5.47 6.98
N GLY A 245 -1.13 -5.58 7.25
CA GLY A 245 -1.67 -5.62 8.61
C GLY A 245 -1.51 -4.34 9.44
N CYS A 246 -1.21 -3.18 8.85
CA CYS A 246 -0.87 -1.94 9.57
C CYS A 246 -2.05 -1.22 10.27
N GLY A 247 -3.28 -1.68 10.16
CA GLY A 247 -4.47 -1.13 10.82
C GLY A 247 -4.99 0.23 10.33
N ARG A 248 -4.25 0.98 9.50
CA ARG A 248 -4.62 2.35 9.07
C ARG A 248 -6.03 2.46 8.50
N CYS A 249 -6.45 1.48 7.70
CA CYS A 249 -7.77 1.52 7.05
C CYS A 249 -8.92 1.38 8.06
N ARG A 250 -8.73 0.61 9.14
CA ARG A 250 -9.67 0.50 10.25
C ARG A 250 -9.73 1.81 11.03
N ASN A 251 -8.59 2.35 11.41
CA ASN A 251 -8.49 3.60 12.17
C ASN A 251 -9.09 4.84 11.49
N VAL A 252 -9.15 4.85 10.16
CA VAL A 252 -9.68 5.99 9.40
C VAL A 252 -11.15 5.81 9.02
N CYS A 253 -11.70 4.60 9.14
CA CYS A 253 -13.05 4.30 8.69
C CYS A 253 -14.10 4.89 9.65
N PRO A 254 -14.94 5.85 9.20
CA PRO A 254 -15.92 6.50 10.10
C PRO A 254 -17.08 5.56 10.49
N VAL A 255 -17.20 4.41 9.83
CA VAL A 255 -18.25 3.41 10.06
C VAL A 255 -17.67 2.04 10.44
N ASP A 256 -16.39 2.01 10.81
CA ASP A 256 -15.71 0.83 11.34
C ASP A 256 -15.83 -0.43 10.45
N ILE A 257 -15.51 -0.31 9.15
CA ILE A 257 -15.38 -1.46 8.26
C ILE A 257 -14.02 -2.12 8.49
N ASP A 258 -14.04 -3.39 8.86
CA ASP A 258 -12.85 -4.18 9.13
C ASP A 258 -12.79 -5.42 8.22
N LEU A 259 -11.78 -5.50 7.35
CA LEU A 259 -11.60 -6.62 6.42
C LEU A 259 -11.29 -7.93 7.15
N ASP A 260 -10.63 -7.90 8.31
CA ASP A 260 -10.36 -9.11 9.09
C ASP A 260 -11.63 -9.64 9.77
N ARG A 261 -12.49 -8.76 10.30
CA ARG A 261 -13.80 -9.16 10.80
C ARG A 261 -14.66 -9.81 9.70
N ILE A 262 -14.65 -9.24 8.49
CA ILE A 262 -15.33 -9.84 7.35
C ILE A 262 -14.73 -11.21 7.01
N ALA A 263 -13.41 -11.33 6.97
CA ALA A 263 -12.73 -12.59 6.71
C ALA A 263 -13.10 -13.67 7.75
N ALA A 264 -13.09 -13.31 9.04
CA ALA A 264 -13.47 -14.22 10.12
C ALA A 264 -14.89 -14.77 9.95
N GLN A 265 -15.85 -13.92 9.60
CA GLN A 265 -17.23 -14.34 9.40
C GLN A 265 -17.39 -15.27 8.19
N LEU A 266 -16.71 -14.97 7.09
CA LEU A 266 -16.77 -15.83 5.89
C LEU A 266 -16.15 -17.22 6.13
N VAL A 267 -15.11 -17.31 6.95
CA VAL A 267 -14.50 -18.62 7.30
C VAL A 267 -15.37 -19.40 8.27
N THR A 268 -16.03 -18.75 9.24
CA THR A 268 -16.89 -19.42 10.21
C THR A 268 -18.20 -19.89 9.61
N GLU A 269 -18.82 -19.14 8.70
CA GLU A 269 -20.04 -19.56 7.99
C GLU A 269 -19.81 -20.79 7.09
N GLY A 270 -18.54 -21.08 6.70
CA GLY A 270 -18.15 -22.28 5.92
C GLY A 270 -18.01 -23.57 6.73
N THR A 271 -18.01 -23.49 8.07
CA THR A 271 -17.87 -24.67 8.94
C THR A 271 -19.22 -25.29 9.36
N ASP A 272 -20.34 -24.68 8.99
CA ASP A 272 -21.69 -25.16 9.36
C ASP A 272 -22.41 -25.92 8.19
N VAL A 273 -21.65 -26.47 7.22
CA VAL A 273 -22.20 -27.28 6.10
C VAL A 273 -21.74 -28.73 6.20
#